data_98ac3925995efff3dfd30f372f7847d8
#
_entry.id   98ac3925995efff3dfd30f372f7847d8
#
_cell.length_a   1.000
_cell.length_b   1.000
_cell.length_c   1.000
_cell.angle_alpha   90.00
_cell.angle_beta   90.00
_cell.angle_gamma   90.00
#
_symmetry.space_group_name_H-M   'P 1'
#
loop_
_entity.id
_entity.type
_entity.pdbx_description
1 polymer ?
#
loop_
_entity_poly.entity_id
_entity_poly.type
_entity_poly.pdbx_seq_one_letter_code
_entity_poly.pdbx_strand_id
1 'polypeptide(L)'
;YLLAPEDRDYSWPRLSAQHAEKSGLDPERPGALALALHDELEGRLTQADLERLLLTIEQPLTAVLESMEEAGVRADLDALDAFLQEVQRDLDKLTADIYDAAGGAFNIRSAQQMGEVLFKRLGLPTPKSTKGGQASTSQDVLEKLSGHHPVVDRLLEFRKLEKMRSTYLEPLPRHAGPDGRIHTTFNQTATATGRLSSSNPNL
;
A
#
# COMPACT_ATOMS: atom_id res chain seq x y z
N TYR A 1 -3.00 -18.30 -6.19
CA TYR A 1 -2.86 -17.65 -4.88
C TYR A 1 -3.69 -18.34 -3.80
N LEU A 2 -4.84 -18.90 -4.11
CA LEU A 2 -5.72 -19.60 -3.15
C LEU A 2 -4.99 -20.70 -2.36
N LEU A 3 -4.02 -21.39 -2.99
CA LEU A 3 -3.23 -22.46 -2.38
C LEU A 3 -2.00 -21.97 -1.61
N ALA A 4 -1.59 -20.72 -1.82
CA ALA A 4 -0.39 -20.13 -1.20
C ALA A 4 -0.57 -18.61 -1.04
N PRO A 5 -1.50 -18.13 -0.21
CA PRO A 5 -1.88 -16.72 -0.12
C PRO A 5 -0.76 -15.81 0.41
N GLU A 6 0.25 -16.36 1.06
CA GLU A 6 1.41 -15.62 1.55
C GLU A 6 2.48 -15.38 0.47
N ASP A 7 2.41 -16.07 -0.67
CA ASP A 7 3.29 -15.83 -1.80
C ASP A 7 2.95 -14.48 -2.44
N ARG A 8 3.99 -13.80 -2.98
CA ARG A 8 3.85 -12.48 -3.58
C ARG A 8 4.13 -12.45 -5.07
N ASP A 9 4.51 -13.58 -5.63
CA ASP A 9 4.81 -13.74 -7.04
C ASP A 9 4.21 -15.02 -7.57
N TYR A 10 3.19 -14.89 -8.41
CA TYR A 10 2.51 -15.98 -9.11
C TYR A 10 2.81 -15.95 -10.62
N SER A 11 3.89 -15.28 -11.00
CA SER A 11 4.27 -15.16 -12.41
C SER A 11 4.61 -16.51 -13.04
N TRP A 12 4.33 -16.62 -14.34
CA TRP A 12 4.65 -17.83 -15.09
C TRP A 12 6.14 -18.25 -15.00
N PRO A 13 7.13 -17.35 -15.10
CA PRO A 13 8.53 -17.74 -14.97
C PRO A 13 8.85 -18.43 -13.64
N ARG A 14 8.29 -17.94 -12.54
CA ARG A 14 8.49 -18.55 -11.22
C ARG A 14 7.79 -19.90 -11.09
N LEU A 15 6.49 -19.95 -11.43
CA LEU A 15 5.70 -21.16 -11.28
C LEU A 15 6.19 -22.28 -12.19
N SER A 16 6.53 -21.96 -13.46
CA SER A 16 7.05 -22.94 -14.42
C SER A 16 8.42 -23.49 -14.00
N ALA A 17 9.32 -22.65 -13.48
CA ALA A 17 10.61 -23.10 -12.98
C ALA A 17 10.47 -24.06 -11.78
N GLN A 18 9.64 -23.71 -10.79
CA GLN A 18 9.37 -24.56 -9.63
C GLN A 18 8.73 -25.90 -10.02
N HIS A 19 7.82 -25.89 -11.01
CA HIS A 19 7.14 -27.11 -11.46
C HIS A 19 8.08 -27.98 -12.31
N ALA A 20 8.90 -27.38 -13.19
CA ALA A 20 9.88 -28.10 -13.98
C ALA A 20 10.88 -28.85 -13.10
N GLU A 21 11.39 -28.18 -12.06
CA GLU A 21 12.29 -28.81 -11.06
C GLU A 21 11.66 -30.02 -10.39
N LYS A 22 10.38 -29.94 -9.99
CA LYS A 22 9.67 -31.02 -9.31
C LYS A 22 9.27 -32.17 -10.24
N SER A 23 8.81 -31.85 -11.45
CA SER A 23 8.25 -32.83 -12.40
C SER A 23 9.29 -33.46 -13.31
N GLY A 24 10.51 -32.88 -13.40
CA GLY A 24 11.54 -33.30 -14.35
C GLY A 24 11.19 -33.01 -15.81
N LEU A 25 10.19 -32.14 -16.06
CA LEU A 25 9.81 -31.72 -17.41
C LEU A 25 10.79 -30.69 -17.95
N ASP A 26 10.99 -30.73 -19.26
CA ASP A 26 11.85 -29.80 -19.98
C ASP A 26 11.29 -28.36 -19.92
N PRO A 27 12.06 -27.40 -19.34
CA PRO A 27 11.66 -26.00 -19.27
C PRO A 27 11.39 -25.35 -20.64
N GLU A 28 11.99 -25.87 -21.71
CA GLU A 28 11.81 -25.37 -23.08
C GLU A 28 10.47 -25.82 -23.71
N ARG A 29 9.65 -26.57 -22.97
CA ARG A 29 8.32 -27.02 -23.41
C ARG A 29 7.18 -26.37 -22.60
N PRO A 30 6.95 -25.04 -22.76
CA PRO A 30 6.03 -24.31 -21.90
C PRO A 30 4.59 -24.83 -21.95
N GLY A 31 4.13 -25.34 -23.08
CA GLY A 31 2.78 -25.92 -23.17
C GLY A 31 2.62 -27.20 -22.35
N ALA A 32 3.61 -28.09 -22.36
CA ALA A 32 3.58 -29.31 -21.52
C ALA A 32 3.65 -28.99 -20.05
N LEU A 33 4.48 -28.00 -19.67
CA LEU A 33 4.55 -27.50 -18.30
C LEU A 33 3.24 -26.86 -17.84
N ALA A 34 2.58 -26.07 -18.70
CA ALA A 34 1.31 -25.42 -18.39
C ALA A 34 0.21 -26.46 -18.09
N LEU A 35 0.11 -27.49 -18.92
CA LEU A 35 -0.88 -28.59 -18.72
C LEU A 35 -0.59 -29.35 -17.43
N ALA A 36 0.65 -29.77 -17.20
CA ALA A 36 1.01 -30.51 -16.00
C ALA A 36 0.85 -29.67 -14.72
N LEU A 37 1.15 -28.38 -14.77
CA LEU A 37 0.91 -27.46 -13.65
C LEU A 37 -0.60 -27.25 -13.40
N HIS A 38 -1.41 -27.17 -14.47
CA HIS A 38 -2.87 -27.11 -14.35
C HIS A 38 -3.42 -28.31 -13.60
N ASP A 39 -3.05 -29.52 -14.03
CA ASP A 39 -3.53 -30.77 -13.43
C ASP A 39 -3.10 -30.88 -11.94
N GLU A 40 -1.86 -30.51 -11.62
CA GLU A 40 -1.38 -30.47 -10.23
C GLU A 40 -2.19 -29.47 -9.39
N LEU A 41 -2.40 -28.25 -9.89
CA LEU A 41 -3.12 -27.21 -9.16
C LEU A 41 -4.59 -27.55 -8.99
N GLU A 42 -5.26 -28.12 -9.99
CA GLU A 42 -6.63 -28.58 -9.92
C GLU A 42 -6.79 -29.65 -8.83
N GLY A 43 -5.92 -30.67 -8.82
CA GLY A 43 -5.92 -31.70 -7.78
C GLY A 43 -5.71 -31.12 -6.38
N ARG A 44 -4.83 -30.14 -6.22
CA ARG A 44 -4.61 -29.49 -4.92
C ARG A 44 -5.79 -28.61 -4.48
N LEU A 45 -6.46 -27.92 -5.41
CA LEU A 45 -7.66 -27.13 -5.14
C LEU A 45 -8.80 -28.02 -4.65
N THR A 46 -9.02 -29.18 -5.30
CA THR A 46 -10.00 -30.16 -4.90
C THR A 46 -9.70 -30.70 -3.49
N GLN A 47 -8.43 -31.07 -3.22
CA GLN A 47 -8.02 -31.55 -1.89
C GLN A 47 -8.20 -30.51 -0.78
N ALA A 48 -8.05 -29.22 -1.11
CA ALA A 48 -8.21 -28.10 -0.19
C ALA A 48 -9.66 -27.58 -0.08
N ASP A 49 -10.61 -28.17 -0.81
CA ASP A 49 -12.03 -27.73 -0.90
C ASP A 49 -12.17 -26.27 -1.39
N LEU A 50 -11.26 -25.84 -2.30
CA LEU A 50 -11.22 -24.49 -2.84
C LEU A 50 -11.73 -24.36 -4.29
N GLU A 51 -12.05 -25.48 -4.94
CA GLU A 51 -12.52 -25.52 -6.33
C GLU A 51 -13.80 -24.71 -6.52
N ARG A 52 -14.76 -24.85 -5.62
CA ARG A 52 -16.00 -24.05 -5.66
C ARG A 52 -15.71 -22.56 -5.57
N LEU A 53 -14.81 -22.14 -4.69
CA LEU A 53 -14.42 -20.73 -4.54
C LEU A 53 -13.82 -20.21 -5.86
N LEU A 54 -12.89 -20.96 -6.45
CA LEU A 54 -12.27 -20.59 -7.72
C LEU A 54 -13.32 -20.42 -8.82
N LEU A 55 -14.19 -21.41 -9.03
CA LEU A 55 -15.11 -21.45 -10.17
C LEU A 55 -16.31 -20.52 -10.01
N THR A 56 -16.79 -20.27 -8.77
CA THR A 56 -18.00 -19.48 -8.55
C THR A 56 -17.76 -18.03 -8.16
N ILE A 57 -16.54 -17.69 -7.73
CA ILE A 57 -16.20 -16.32 -7.31
C ILE A 57 -14.99 -15.81 -8.06
N GLU A 58 -13.82 -16.43 -7.91
CA GLU A 58 -12.55 -15.85 -8.37
C GLU A 58 -12.46 -15.71 -9.90
N GLN A 59 -12.84 -16.75 -10.65
CA GLN A 59 -12.83 -16.69 -12.11
C GLN A 59 -13.90 -15.73 -12.67
N PRO A 60 -15.17 -15.78 -12.24
CA PRO A 60 -16.17 -14.81 -12.72
C PRO A 60 -15.84 -13.36 -12.35
N LEU A 61 -15.19 -13.14 -11.21
CA LEU A 61 -14.79 -11.81 -10.77
C LEU A 61 -13.78 -11.15 -11.74
N THR A 62 -12.94 -11.92 -12.41
CA THR A 62 -11.97 -11.39 -13.38
C THR A 62 -12.63 -10.55 -14.47
N ALA A 63 -13.71 -11.02 -15.07
CA ALA A 63 -14.45 -10.29 -16.11
C ALA A 63 -15.13 -9.02 -15.55
N VAL A 64 -15.58 -9.06 -14.29
CA VAL A 64 -16.16 -7.88 -13.62
C VAL A 64 -15.08 -6.83 -13.40
N LEU A 65 -13.90 -7.22 -12.91
CA LEU A 65 -12.79 -6.29 -12.67
C LEU A 65 -12.28 -5.68 -13.98
N GLU A 66 -12.15 -6.47 -15.05
CA GLU A 66 -11.82 -5.96 -16.40
C GLU A 66 -12.80 -4.87 -16.84
N SER A 67 -14.11 -5.13 -16.72
CA SER A 67 -15.15 -4.13 -17.04
C SER A 67 -15.06 -2.88 -16.16
N MET A 68 -14.70 -3.02 -14.88
CA MET A 68 -14.50 -1.88 -13.96
C MET A 68 -13.25 -1.07 -14.34
N GLU A 69 -12.16 -1.73 -14.74
CA GLU A 69 -10.93 -1.08 -15.21
C GLU A 69 -11.19 -0.29 -16.50
N GLU A 70 -11.92 -0.88 -17.46
CA GLU A 70 -12.32 -0.21 -18.70
C GLU A 70 -13.26 0.98 -18.45
N ALA A 71 -14.23 0.82 -17.57
CA ALA A 71 -15.16 1.89 -17.23
C ALA A 71 -14.47 3.06 -16.51
N GLY A 72 -13.51 2.78 -15.66
CA GLY A 72 -12.85 3.76 -14.80
C GLY A 72 -13.79 4.44 -13.80
N VAL A 73 -13.22 5.25 -12.91
CA VAL A 73 -13.94 6.02 -11.90
C VAL A 73 -13.90 7.50 -12.25
N ARG A 74 -15.06 8.16 -12.33
CA ARG A 74 -15.12 9.59 -12.58
C ARG A 74 -14.61 10.36 -11.37
N ALA A 75 -13.62 11.22 -11.57
CA ALA A 75 -13.06 12.10 -10.55
C ALA A 75 -13.64 13.51 -10.68
N ASP A 76 -14.01 14.11 -9.56
CA ASP A 76 -14.31 15.53 -9.47
C ASP A 76 -13.01 16.28 -9.22
N LEU A 77 -12.38 16.75 -10.29
CA LEU A 77 -11.06 17.39 -10.23
C LEU A 77 -11.11 18.73 -9.50
N ASP A 78 -12.21 19.47 -9.61
CA ASP A 78 -12.39 20.76 -8.93
C ASP A 78 -12.50 20.56 -7.42
N ALA A 79 -13.27 19.55 -6.99
CA ALA A 79 -13.36 19.18 -5.58
C ALA A 79 -12.03 18.66 -5.02
N LEU A 80 -11.25 17.89 -5.78
CA LEU A 80 -9.93 17.43 -5.39
C LEU A 80 -8.95 18.59 -5.22
N ASP A 81 -8.95 19.57 -6.14
CA ASP A 81 -8.11 20.76 -6.04
C ASP A 81 -8.48 21.64 -4.84
N ALA A 82 -9.79 21.89 -4.64
CA ALA A 82 -10.26 22.64 -3.48
C ALA A 82 -9.84 21.98 -2.16
N PHE A 83 -9.95 20.65 -2.08
CA PHE A 83 -9.54 19.89 -0.91
C PHE A 83 -8.00 19.88 -0.73
N LEU A 84 -7.24 19.79 -1.82
CA LEU A 84 -5.79 19.94 -1.76
C LEU A 84 -5.36 21.27 -1.16
N GLN A 85 -6.00 22.37 -1.57
CA GLN A 85 -5.74 23.70 -1.03
C GLN A 85 -6.10 23.83 0.44
N GLU A 86 -7.17 23.19 0.90
CA GLU A 86 -7.55 23.14 2.31
C GLU A 86 -6.50 22.38 3.12
N VAL A 87 -6.15 21.17 2.70
CA VAL A 87 -5.11 20.34 3.36
C VAL A 87 -3.76 21.05 3.40
N GLN A 88 -3.40 21.80 2.35
CA GLN A 88 -2.15 22.57 2.34
C GLN A 88 -2.17 23.67 3.39
N ARG A 89 -3.26 24.41 3.54
CA ARG A 89 -3.40 25.44 4.59
C ARG A 89 -3.29 24.86 6.00
N ASP A 90 -3.90 23.69 6.21
CA ASP A 90 -3.83 23.00 7.51
C ASP A 90 -2.41 22.49 7.79
N LEU A 91 -1.71 21.96 6.78
CA LEU A 91 -0.29 21.57 6.91
C LEU A 91 0.62 22.75 7.22
N ASP A 92 0.38 23.90 6.62
CA ASP A 92 1.18 25.11 6.87
C ASP A 92 0.96 25.61 8.30
N LYS A 93 -0.28 25.61 8.78
CA LYS A 93 -0.62 25.93 10.18
C LYS A 93 0.01 24.93 11.16
N LEU A 94 -0.16 23.62 10.91
CA LEU A 94 0.44 22.58 11.73
C LEU A 94 1.97 22.67 11.75
N THR A 95 2.59 23.05 10.64
CA THR A 95 4.04 23.26 10.58
C THR A 95 4.49 24.38 11.51
N ALA A 96 3.79 25.51 11.53
CA ALA A 96 4.07 26.61 12.44
C ALA A 96 3.89 26.19 13.90
N ASP A 97 2.77 25.52 14.21
CA ASP A 97 2.46 25.03 15.54
C ASP A 97 3.48 23.99 16.04
N ILE A 98 3.99 23.14 15.15
CA ILE A 98 5.05 22.17 15.46
C ILE A 98 6.36 22.88 15.77
N TYR A 99 6.74 23.87 14.99
CA TYR A 99 7.98 24.63 15.21
C TYR A 99 7.94 25.42 16.53
N ASP A 100 6.81 26.03 16.85
CA ASP A 100 6.63 26.72 18.13
C ASP A 100 6.73 25.74 19.30
N ALA A 101 6.03 24.62 19.22
CA ALA A 101 6.05 23.60 20.28
C ALA A 101 7.41 22.90 20.42
N ALA A 102 8.18 22.79 19.33
CA ALA A 102 9.52 22.22 19.31
C ALA A 102 10.63 23.18 19.74
N GLY A 103 10.33 24.48 19.88
CA GLY A 103 11.32 25.51 20.15
C GLY A 103 12.26 25.82 18.98
N GLY A 104 11.77 25.67 17.75
CA GLY A 104 12.48 26.04 16.50
C GLY A 104 12.23 25.11 15.33
N ALA A 105 12.56 25.61 14.15
CA ALA A 105 12.35 24.92 12.88
C ALA A 105 13.26 23.69 12.73
N PHE A 106 12.76 22.67 12.06
CA PHE A 106 13.48 21.46 11.65
C PHE A 106 12.76 20.80 10.46
N ASN A 107 13.40 19.86 9.78
CA ASN A 107 12.72 19.11 8.72
C ASN A 107 11.80 18.03 9.32
N ILE A 108 10.49 18.34 9.37
CA ILE A 108 9.45 17.43 9.91
C ILE A 108 9.39 16.09 9.16
N ARG A 109 9.77 16.07 7.87
CA ARG A 109 9.81 14.84 7.06
C ARG A 109 11.06 14.00 7.29
N SER A 110 12.07 14.53 7.99
CA SER A 110 13.28 13.81 8.34
C SER A 110 13.11 13.05 9.65
N ALA A 111 13.08 11.73 9.59
CA ALA A 111 13.01 10.88 10.79
C ALA A 111 14.18 11.13 11.77
N GLN A 112 15.37 11.44 11.23
CA GLN A 112 16.54 11.75 12.04
C GLN A 112 16.36 13.05 12.83
N GLN A 113 16.01 14.16 12.14
CA GLN A 113 15.83 15.45 12.80
C GLN A 113 14.65 15.42 13.77
N MET A 114 13.57 14.72 13.41
CA MET A 114 12.44 14.50 14.31
C MET A 114 12.87 13.76 15.59
N GLY A 115 13.67 12.70 15.45
CA GLY A 115 14.22 11.98 16.61
C GLY A 115 15.11 12.85 17.50
N GLU A 116 15.94 13.71 16.91
CA GLU A 116 16.77 14.66 17.66
C GLU A 116 15.90 15.67 18.44
N VAL A 117 14.85 16.19 17.82
CA VAL A 117 13.93 17.12 18.49
C VAL A 117 13.18 16.42 19.61
N LEU A 118 12.54 15.27 19.34
CA LEU A 118 11.70 14.60 20.34
C LEU A 118 12.50 14.05 21.51
N PHE A 119 13.62 13.37 21.26
CA PHE A 119 14.32 12.61 22.29
C PHE A 119 15.49 13.35 22.93
N LYS A 120 16.16 14.26 22.17
CA LYS A 120 17.30 15.01 22.72
C LYS A 120 16.90 16.41 23.18
N ARG A 121 16.13 17.16 22.36
CA ARG A 121 15.74 18.55 22.69
C ARG A 121 14.60 18.59 23.72
N LEU A 122 13.53 17.81 23.49
CA LEU A 122 12.33 17.80 24.35
C LEU A 122 12.40 16.73 25.45
N GLY A 123 13.39 15.85 25.45
CA GLY A 123 13.61 14.85 26.51
C GLY A 123 12.51 13.80 26.64
N LEU A 124 11.75 13.53 25.57
CA LEU A 124 10.69 12.53 25.60
C LEU A 124 11.26 11.12 25.82
N PRO A 125 10.47 10.17 26.37
CA PRO A 125 10.90 8.80 26.57
C PRO A 125 11.39 8.17 25.25
N THR A 126 12.63 7.69 25.24
CA THR A 126 13.24 7.13 24.03
C THR A 126 12.80 5.68 23.85
N PRO A 127 12.20 5.30 22.69
CA PRO A 127 11.87 3.92 22.40
C PRO A 127 13.15 3.09 22.21
N LYS A 128 12.99 1.76 22.18
CA LYS A 128 14.11 0.87 21.81
C LYS A 128 14.70 1.31 20.46
N SER A 129 16.03 1.39 20.42
CA SER A 129 16.78 1.77 19.23
C SER A 129 16.50 0.85 18.05
N THR A 130 16.47 1.39 16.84
CA THR A 130 16.46 0.62 15.59
C THR A 130 17.81 -0.07 15.38
N LYS A 131 17.89 -1.05 14.45
CA LYS A 131 19.16 -1.72 14.07
C LYS A 131 20.29 -0.75 13.67
N GLY A 132 19.96 0.50 13.32
CA GLY A 132 20.91 1.56 12.99
C GLY A 132 21.29 2.49 14.15
N GLY A 133 20.94 2.17 15.40
CA GLY A 133 21.29 2.96 16.59
C GLY A 133 20.48 4.26 16.77
N GLN A 134 19.57 4.60 15.85
CA GLN A 134 18.69 5.77 15.96
C GLN A 134 17.38 5.41 16.65
N ALA A 135 16.83 6.34 17.43
CA ALA A 135 15.51 6.18 18.02
C ALA A 135 14.44 6.19 16.91
N SER A 136 13.54 5.20 16.92
CA SER A 136 12.44 5.14 15.96
C SER A 136 11.46 6.27 16.17
N THR A 137 11.02 6.87 15.07
CA THR A 137 9.91 7.84 15.03
C THR A 137 8.73 7.30 14.23
N SER A 138 8.54 5.96 14.19
CA SER A 138 7.42 5.33 13.49
C SER A 138 6.06 5.79 14.07
N GLN A 139 4.98 5.51 13.34
CA GLN A 139 3.63 5.83 13.76
C GLN A 139 3.33 5.26 15.16
N ASP A 140 3.60 3.97 15.37
CA ASP A 140 3.37 3.28 16.64
C ASP A 140 4.15 3.90 17.83
N VAL A 141 5.33 4.47 17.55
CA VAL A 141 6.13 5.16 18.58
C VAL A 141 5.50 6.50 18.93
N LEU A 142 5.08 7.29 17.94
CA LEU A 142 4.41 8.56 18.19
C LEU A 142 3.07 8.36 18.89
N GLU A 143 2.29 7.35 18.53
CA GLU A 143 1.02 7.02 19.18
C GLU A 143 1.22 6.70 20.68
N LYS A 144 2.28 5.97 21.03
CA LYS A 144 2.63 5.70 22.44
C LYS A 144 3.09 6.94 23.20
N LEU A 145 3.58 7.96 22.49
CA LEU A 145 4.00 9.24 23.07
C LEU A 145 2.89 10.30 23.05
N SER A 146 1.72 9.99 22.48
CA SER A 146 0.57 10.90 22.47
C SER A 146 0.22 11.33 23.89
N GLY A 147 -0.10 12.62 24.06
CA GLY A 147 -0.38 13.23 25.36
C GLY A 147 0.85 13.55 26.23
N HIS A 148 2.06 13.09 25.88
CA HIS A 148 3.27 13.45 26.65
C HIS A 148 3.77 14.87 26.33
N HIS A 149 3.56 15.31 25.09
CA HIS A 149 3.93 16.67 24.67
C HIS A 149 3.09 17.12 23.48
N PRO A 150 2.63 18.38 23.40
CA PRO A 150 1.76 18.86 22.31
C PRO A 150 2.33 18.66 20.91
N VAL A 151 3.65 18.67 20.75
CA VAL A 151 4.31 18.43 19.46
C VAL A 151 4.01 17.06 18.88
N VAL A 152 3.81 16.03 19.74
CA VAL A 152 3.57 14.65 19.29
C VAL A 152 2.22 14.53 18.61
N ASP A 153 1.18 15.08 19.22
CA ASP A 153 -0.17 15.01 18.67
C ASP A 153 -0.27 15.80 17.34
N ARG A 154 0.41 16.96 17.27
CA ARG A 154 0.52 17.73 16.02
C ARG A 154 1.31 17.00 14.93
N LEU A 155 2.36 16.26 15.29
CA LEU A 155 3.11 15.44 14.33
C LEU A 155 2.28 14.26 13.79
N LEU A 156 1.44 13.65 14.61
CA LEU A 156 0.51 12.60 14.18
C LEU A 156 -0.53 13.15 13.20
N GLU A 157 -1.09 14.31 13.48
CA GLU A 157 -2.01 14.99 12.59
C GLU A 157 -1.34 15.42 11.27
N PHE A 158 -0.16 16.03 11.35
CA PHE A 158 0.65 16.39 10.18
C PHE A 158 0.89 15.19 9.27
N ARG A 159 1.28 14.04 9.81
CA ARG A 159 1.51 12.81 9.03
C ARG A 159 0.26 12.30 8.33
N LYS A 160 -0.90 12.38 9.00
CA LYS A 160 -2.18 11.98 8.43
C LYS A 160 -2.52 12.84 7.21
N LEU A 161 -2.43 14.16 7.34
CA LEU A 161 -2.69 15.10 6.24
C LEU A 161 -1.65 15.01 5.14
N GLU A 162 -0.38 14.88 5.49
CA GLU A 162 0.71 14.74 4.51
C GLU A 162 0.59 13.44 3.70
N LYS A 163 0.20 12.34 4.33
CA LYS A 163 -0.09 11.08 3.62
C LYS A 163 -1.26 11.24 2.67
N MET A 164 -2.34 11.90 3.11
CA MET A 164 -3.50 12.17 2.26
C MET A 164 -3.11 13.02 1.05
N ARG A 165 -2.36 14.11 1.25
CA ARG A 165 -1.87 14.99 0.21
C ARG A 165 -1.01 14.24 -0.80
N SER A 166 0.05 13.59 -0.32
CA SER A 166 1.08 13.00 -1.18
C SER A 166 0.65 11.69 -1.84
N THR A 167 -0.27 10.93 -1.22
CA THR A 167 -0.70 9.63 -1.75
C THR A 167 -1.93 9.75 -2.65
N TYR A 168 -2.80 10.71 -2.40
CA TYR A 168 -4.08 10.81 -3.10
C TYR A 168 -4.29 12.16 -3.81
N LEU A 169 -4.26 13.28 -3.08
CA LEU A 169 -4.71 14.55 -3.62
C LEU A 169 -3.81 15.09 -4.74
N GLU A 170 -2.50 14.93 -4.62
CA GLU A 170 -1.56 15.37 -5.66
C GLU A 170 -1.46 14.41 -6.85
N PRO A 171 -1.40 13.07 -6.66
CA PRO A 171 -1.23 12.17 -7.79
C PRO A 171 -2.52 11.86 -8.54
N LEU A 172 -3.68 11.71 -7.87
CA LEU A 172 -4.92 11.28 -8.51
C LEU A 172 -5.34 12.15 -9.70
N PRO A 173 -5.31 13.50 -9.63
CA PRO A 173 -5.67 14.32 -10.78
C PRO A 173 -4.82 14.09 -12.03
N ARG A 174 -3.57 13.66 -11.86
CA ARG A 174 -2.62 13.38 -12.97
C ARG A 174 -2.96 12.09 -13.71
N HIS A 175 -3.73 11.21 -13.09
CA HIS A 175 -4.20 9.94 -13.68
C HIS A 175 -5.56 10.06 -14.36
N ALA A 176 -6.20 11.22 -14.28
CA ALA A 176 -7.47 11.44 -14.96
C ALA A 176 -7.27 11.56 -16.47
N GLY A 177 -8.00 10.76 -17.22
CA GLY A 177 -8.05 10.83 -18.68
C GLY A 177 -8.79 12.08 -19.20
N PRO A 178 -8.84 12.27 -20.51
CA PRO A 178 -9.55 13.41 -21.13
C PRO A 178 -11.05 13.45 -20.82
N ASP A 179 -11.63 12.31 -20.47
CA ASP A 179 -13.03 12.15 -20.06
C ASP A 179 -13.27 12.38 -18.56
N GLY A 180 -12.23 12.75 -17.81
CA GLY A 180 -12.25 12.97 -16.37
C GLY A 180 -12.32 11.67 -15.55
N ARG A 181 -11.98 10.52 -16.15
CA ARG A 181 -11.98 9.23 -15.46
C ARG A 181 -10.58 8.77 -15.13
N ILE A 182 -10.46 8.09 -14.01
CA ILE A 182 -9.23 7.43 -13.53
C ILE A 182 -9.41 5.93 -13.72
N HIS A 183 -8.48 5.31 -14.44
CA HIS A 183 -8.43 3.87 -14.66
C HIS A 183 -7.34 3.29 -13.77
N THR A 184 -7.73 2.45 -12.84
CA THR A 184 -6.82 1.72 -11.94
C THR A 184 -6.69 0.27 -12.40
N THR A 185 -5.70 -0.44 -11.92
CA THR A 185 -5.61 -1.89 -12.06
C THR A 185 -6.02 -2.55 -10.75
N PHE A 186 -6.97 -3.48 -10.80
CA PHE A 186 -7.38 -4.27 -9.66
C PHE A 186 -6.58 -5.57 -9.55
N ASN A 187 -6.03 -5.85 -8.37
CA ASN A 187 -5.25 -7.05 -8.10
C ASN A 187 -6.02 -7.99 -7.19
N GLN A 188 -6.38 -9.17 -7.68
CA GLN A 188 -7.04 -10.22 -6.90
C GLN A 188 -6.08 -10.99 -5.99
N THR A 189 -4.79 -11.03 -6.33
CA THR A 189 -3.80 -11.92 -5.70
C THR A 189 -2.83 -11.21 -4.77
N ALA A 190 -3.02 -9.91 -4.53
CA ALA A 190 -2.06 -9.09 -3.79
C ALA A 190 -2.17 -9.21 -2.26
N THR A 191 -3.28 -9.76 -1.74
CA THR A 191 -3.51 -9.86 -0.29
C THR A 191 -3.80 -11.29 0.14
N ALA A 192 -3.22 -11.71 1.26
CA ALA A 192 -3.50 -13.03 1.85
C ALA A 192 -4.92 -13.15 2.44
N THR A 193 -5.62 -12.03 2.60
CA THR A 193 -6.97 -11.98 3.21
C THR A 193 -8.11 -12.12 2.19
N GLY A 194 -7.81 -12.25 0.90
CA GLY A 194 -8.82 -12.27 -0.18
C GLY A 194 -9.43 -10.90 -0.51
N ARG A 195 -8.87 -9.80 0.04
CA ARG A 195 -9.29 -8.44 -0.37
C ARG A 195 -8.66 -8.09 -1.70
N LEU A 196 -9.39 -7.35 -2.52
CA LEU A 196 -8.83 -6.68 -3.68
C LEU A 196 -7.89 -5.56 -3.24
N SER A 197 -6.89 -5.30 -4.05
CA SER A 197 -6.12 -4.06 -3.97
C SER A 197 -6.14 -3.36 -5.32
N SER A 198 -5.87 -2.05 -5.33
CA SER A 198 -5.75 -1.26 -6.55
C SER A 198 -4.35 -0.68 -6.69
N SER A 199 -3.89 -0.53 -7.94
CA SER A 199 -2.59 0.06 -8.27
C SER A 199 -2.66 0.82 -9.59
N ASN A 200 -1.77 1.79 -9.76
CA ASN A 200 -1.62 2.60 -10.97
C ASN A 200 -2.89 3.35 -11.42
N PRO A 201 -3.51 4.19 -10.56
CA PRO A 201 -3.14 4.56 -9.20
C PRO A 201 -3.80 3.69 -8.13
N ASN A 202 -3.32 3.79 -6.89
CA ASN A 202 -4.03 3.26 -5.72
C ASN A 202 -5.23 4.15 -5.41
N LEU A 203 -6.43 3.58 -5.39
CA LEU A 203 -7.71 4.25 -5.12
C LEU A 203 -8.20 3.95 -3.72
#